data_0bc2c823452845e4a849e76119afe332
#
_entry.id   0bc2c823452845e4a849e76119afe332
#
_cell.length_a   1.000
_cell.length_b   1.000
_cell.length_c   1.000
_cell.angle_alpha   90.00
_cell.angle_beta   90.00
_cell.angle_gamma   90.00
#
_symmetry.space_group_name_H-M   'P 1'
#
loop_
_entity.id
_entity.type
_entity.pdbx_description
1 polymer ?
#
loop_
_entity_poly.entity_id
_entity_poly.type
_entity_poly.pdbx_seq_one_letter_code
_entity_poly.pdbx_strand_id
1 'polypeptide(L)'
;MVFAVGISLGFVLLETGAAAWLSAAVFDGLGITGLPVLAIIAIVGSFTILIHLGFASATSMSSALIPVFIALAVSIPDLPGEGVGFVLIMQFLICFGFLLPISAPQNMLAYGTGALTTQLFLRTGIPPTIAGYLLILLFSATYWQWIGLL
;
A
#
# COMPACT_ATOMS: atom_id res chain seq x y z
N MET A 1 -8.17 10.92 -17.58
CA MET A 1 -8.20 9.57 -18.17
C MET A 1 -7.65 8.50 -17.23
N VAL A 2 -6.49 8.67 -16.58
CA VAL A 2 -5.89 7.65 -15.70
C VAL A 2 -6.82 7.22 -14.55
N PHE A 3 -7.51 8.16 -13.90
CA PHE A 3 -8.48 7.84 -12.83
C PHE A 3 -9.65 6.96 -13.31
N ALA A 4 -10.22 7.28 -14.48
CA ALA A 4 -11.33 6.51 -15.03
C ALA A 4 -10.91 5.06 -15.36
N VAL A 5 -9.73 4.89 -15.95
CA VAL A 5 -9.16 3.57 -16.24
C VAL A 5 -8.90 2.79 -14.95
N GLY A 6 -8.34 3.44 -13.93
CA GLY A 6 -8.08 2.81 -12.64
C GLY A 6 -9.36 2.35 -11.93
N ILE A 7 -10.40 3.20 -11.91
CA ILE A 7 -11.71 2.85 -11.34
C ILE A 7 -12.35 1.70 -12.11
N SER A 8 -12.31 1.75 -13.44
CA SER A 8 -12.85 0.67 -14.29
C SER A 8 -12.11 -0.64 -14.08
N LEU A 9 -10.77 -0.59 -13.98
CA LEU A 9 -9.96 -1.77 -13.70
C LEU A 9 -10.29 -2.37 -12.32
N GLY A 10 -10.42 -1.51 -11.30
CA GLY A 10 -10.81 -1.94 -9.95
C GLY A 10 -12.17 -2.62 -9.94
N PHE A 11 -13.14 -2.06 -10.65
CA PHE A 11 -14.48 -2.63 -10.77
C PHE A 11 -14.47 -4.00 -11.48
N VAL A 12 -13.74 -4.11 -12.59
CA VAL A 12 -13.56 -5.38 -13.32
C VAL A 12 -12.87 -6.42 -12.43
N LEU A 13 -11.84 -6.05 -11.67
CA LEU A 13 -11.15 -6.96 -10.75
C LEU A 13 -12.09 -7.53 -9.67
N LEU A 14 -13.00 -6.70 -9.15
CA LEU A 14 -14.00 -7.14 -8.17
C LEU A 14 -15.08 -8.01 -8.81
N GLU A 15 -15.65 -7.60 -9.96
CA GLU A 15 -16.72 -8.37 -10.62
C GLU A 15 -16.27 -9.71 -11.18
N THR A 16 -15.05 -9.78 -11.71
CA THR A 16 -14.50 -11.02 -12.27
C THR A 16 -13.99 -12.00 -11.21
N GLY A 17 -13.96 -11.59 -9.93
CA GLY A 17 -13.34 -12.37 -8.86
C GLY A 17 -11.79 -12.39 -8.92
N ALA A 18 -11.18 -11.67 -9.85
CA ALA A 18 -9.73 -11.61 -9.99
C ALA A 18 -9.06 -10.98 -8.76
N ALA A 19 -9.72 -10.01 -8.10
CA ALA A 19 -9.24 -9.45 -6.84
C ALA A 19 -9.20 -10.50 -5.74
N ALA A 20 -10.23 -11.34 -5.62
CA ALA A 20 -10.28 -12.43 -4.64
C ALA A 20 -9.22 -13.50 -4.94
N TRP A 21 -9.04 -13.88 -6.21
CA TRP A 21 -7.98 -14.80 -6.61
C TRP A 21 -6.59 -14.25 -6.29
N LEU A 22 -6.35 -12.98 -6.61
CA LEU A 22 -5.07 -12.33 -6.34
C LEU A 22 -4.81 -12.20 -4.84
N SER A 23 -5.85 -11.88 -4.04
CA SER A 23 -5.73 -11.84 -2.59
C SER A 23 -5.36 -13.23 -2.03
N ALA A 24 -6.01 -14.30 -2.50
CA ALA A 24 -5.68 -15.66 -2.11
C ALA A 24 -4.23 -16.03 -2.49
N ALA A 25 -3.79 -15.68 -3.71
CA ALA A 25 -2.42 -15.90 -4.14
C ALA A 25 -1.39 -15.14 -3.29
N VAL A 26 -1.72 -13.92 -2.84
CA VAL A 26 -0.90 -13.15 -1.89
C VAL A 26 -0.88 -13.81 -0.51
N PHE A 27 -2.05 -14.29 -0.01
CA PHE A 27 -2.14 -15.02 1.25
C PHE A 27 -1.26 -16.26 1.27
N ASP A 28 -1.39 -17.09 0.24
CA ASP A 28 -0.65 -18.35 0.12
C ASP A 28 0.84 -18.07 -0.13
N GLY A 29 1.15 -17.12 -1.02
CA GLY A 29 2.52 -16.78 -1.39
C GLY A 29 3.33 -16.15 -0.26
N LEU A 30 2.69 -15.37 0.63
CA LEU A 30 3.32 -14.73 1.78
C LEU A 30 3.16 -15.53 3.07
N GLY A 31 2.40 -16.64 3.07
CA GLY A 31 2.20 -17.50 4.23
C GLY A 31 1.52 -16.78 5.41
N ILE A 32 0.58 -15.87 5.13
CA ILE A 32 -0.03 -14.99 6.15
C ILE A 32 -1.29 -15.59 6.81
N THR A 33 -1.68 -16.80 6.45
CA THR A 33 -2.80 -17.53 7.06
C THR A 33 -2.57 -17.78 8.55
N GLY A 34 -3.50 -17.32 9.38
CA GLY A 34 -3.44 -17.52 10.84
C GLY A 34 -2.49 -16.58 11.60
N LEU A 35 -1.92 -15.58 10.94
CA LEU A 35 -1.09 -14.57 11.60
C LEU A 35 -1.97 -13.48 12.24
N PRO A 36 -1.49 -12.86 13.33
CA PRO A 36 -2.16 -11.70 13.92
C PRO A 36 -2.21 -10.53 12.91
N VAL A 37 -3.26 -9.71 12.98
CA VAL A 37 -3.49 -8.57 12.06
C VAL A 37 -2.27 -7.66 11.93
N LEU A 38 -1.55 -7.40 13.01
CA LEU A 38 -0.33 -6.60 12.99
C LEU A 38 0.76 -7.21 12.10
N ALA A 39 0.93 -8.54 12.15
CA ALA A 39 1.89 -9.22 11.29
C ALA A 39 1.47 -9.17 9.81
N ILE A 40 0.18 -9.29 9.54
CA ILE A 40 -0.37 -9.14 8.17
C ILE A 40 -0.09 -7.73 7.65
N ILE A 41 -0.36 -6.68 8.45
CA ILE A 41 -0.06 -5.28 8.11
C ILE A 41 1.44 -5.10 7.83
N ALA A 42 2.30 -5.71 8.65
CA ALA A 42 3.75 -5.62 8.46
C ALA A 42 4.20 -6.30 7.17
N ILE A 43 3.72 -7.49 6.86
CA ILE A 43 4.12 -8.23 5.66
C ILE A 43 3.57 -7.56 4.40
N VAL A 44 2.26 -7.31 4.35
CA VAL A 44 1.59 -6.69 3.19
C VAL A 44 2.07 -5.24 3.00
N GLY A 45 2.32 -4.52 4.09
CA GLY A 45 2.87 -3.18 4.06
C GLY A 45 4.29 -3.13 3.50
N SER A 46 5.16 -4.05 3.92
CA SER A 46 6.51 -4.18 3.35
C SER A 46 6.45 -4.49 1.85
N PHE A 47 5.60 -5.42 1.46
CA PHE A 47 5.35 -5.75 0.05
C PHE A 47 4.84 -4.54 -0.74
N THR A 48 3.92 -3.75 -0.16
CA THR A 48 3.37 -2.54 -0.77
C THR A 48 4.47 -1.49 -1.02
N ILE A 49 5.38 -1.28 -0.07
CA ILE A 49 6.52 -0.37 -0.23
C ILE A 49 7.48 -0.87 -1.32
N LEU A 50 7.74 -2.17 -1.38
CA LEU A 50 8.63 -2.76 -2.40
C LEU A 50 8.03 -2.66 -3.80
N ILE A 51 6.76 -3.01 -3.97
CA ILE A 51 6.10 -2.96 -5.29
C ILE A 51 5.94 -1.53 -5.79
N HIS A 52 5.92 -0.53 -4.89
CA HIS A 52 5.89 0.88 -5.24
C HIS A 52 7.10 1.29 -6.11
N LEU A 53 8.24 0.61 -5.99
CA LEU A 53 9.40 0.85 -6.86
C LEU A 53 9.11 0.55 -8.34
N GLY A 54 8.14 -0.31 -8.63
CA GLY A 54 7.68 -0.63 -9.98
C GLY A 54 6.58 0.29 -10.54
N PHE A 55 5.99 1.14 -9.69
CA PHE A 55 4.91 2.03 -10.10
C PHE A 55 5.40 3.48 -10.27
N ALA A 56 5.06 4.09 -11.40
CA ALA A 56 5.39 5.49 -11.69
C ALA A 56 4.45 6.51 -11.02
N SER A 57 3.44 6.06 -10.27
CA SER A 57 2.43 6.95 -9.66
C SER A 57 1.69 6.23 -8.54
N ALA A 58 1.59 6.88 -7.38
CA ALA A 58 0.76 6.42 -6.27
C ALA A 58 -0.71 6.26 -6.65
N THR A 59 -1.23 7.12 -7.54
CA THR A 59 -2.60 7.03 -8.04
C THR A 59 -2.84 5.75 -8.84
N SER A 60 -1.93 5.41 -9.75
CA SER A 60 -2.02 4.16 -10.53
C SER A 60 -1.94 2.95 -9.62
N MET A 61 -1.05 2.98 -8.66
CA MET A 61 -0.89 1.93 -7.66
C MET A 61 -2.14 1.76 -6.79
N SER A 62 -2.72 2.86 -6.29
CA SER A 62 -3.99 2.85 -5.54
C SER A 62 -5.10 2.21 -6.35
N SER A 63 -5.27 2.65 -7.61
CA SER A 63 -6.33 2.13 -8.49
C SER A 63 -6.21 0.64 -8.75
N ALA A 64 -4.98 0.11 -8.79
CA ALA A 64 -4.74 -1.32 -9.01
C ALA A 64 -4.85 -2.15 -7.72
N LEU A 65 -4.34 -1.64 -6.58
CA LEU A 65 -4.19 -2.45 -5.37
C LEU A 65 -5.33 -2.30 -4.36
N ILE A 66 -6.08 -1.18 -4.34
CA ILE A 66 -7.19 -1.03 -3.39
C ILE A 66 -8.24 -2.14 -3.53
N PRO A 67 -8.69 -2.55 -4.73
CA PRO A 67 -9.61 -3.68 -4.86
C PRO A 67 -9.05 -4.99 -4.29
N VAL A 68 -7.74 -5.20 -4.44
CA VAL A 68 -7.04 -6.36 -3.88
C VAL A 68 -6.99 -6.29 -2.35
N PHE A 69 -6.72 -5.11 -1.79
CA PHE A 69 -6.72 -4.91 -0.34
C PHE A 69 -8.11 -5.04 0.28
N ILE A 70 -9.17 -4.63 -0.43
CA ILE A 70 -10.56 -4.87 0.01
C ILE A 70 -10.84 -6.37 0.06
N ALA A 71 -10.50 -7.11 -1.00
CA ALA A 71 -10.68 -8.56 -1.05
C ALA A 71 -9.84 -9.26 0.04
N LEU A 72 -8.61 -8.77 0.27
CA LEU A 72 -7.74 -9.26 1.33
C LEU A 72 -8.35 -9.01 2.72
N ALA A 73 -8.86 -7.81 2.97
CA ALA A 73 -9.48 -7.42 4.24
C ALA A 73 -10.67 -8.30 4.59
N VAL A 74 -11.54 -8.59 3.61
CA VAL A 74 -12.69 -9.50 3.78
C VAL A 74 -12.26 -10.93 4.11
N SER A 75 -11.06 -11.33 3.70
CA SER A 75 -10.51 -12.67 3.96
C SER A 75 -9.84 -12.80 5.33
N ILE A 76 -9.60 -11.69 6.05
CA ILE A 76 -9.01 -11.69 7.39
C ILE A 76 -10.14 -11.79 8.42
N PRO A 77 -10.19 -12.85 9.26
CA PRO A 77 -11.21 -12.98 10.30
C PRO A 77 -11.12 -11.85 11.34
N ASP A 78 -12.28 -11.49 11.89
CA ASP A 78 -12.40 -10.59 13.04
C ASP A 78 -11.85 -9.17 12.89
N LEU A 79 -11.70 -8.67 11.64
CA LEU A 79 -11.37 -7.27 11.42
C LEU A 79 -12.58 -6.36 11.72
N PRO A 80 -12.43 -5.33 12.58
CA PRO A 80 -13.47 -4.34 12.82
C PRO A 80 -13.88 -3.62 11.54
N GLY A 81 -15.16 -3.22 11.46
CA GLY A 81 -15.66 -2.37 10.37
C GLY A 81 -15.45 -2.94 8.96
N GLU A 82 -15.59 -4.28 8.82
CA GLU A 82 -15.39 -4.98 7.53
C GLU A 82 -14.01 -4.74 6.90
N GLY A 83 -13.01 -4.45 7.73
CA GLY A 83 -11.63 -4.27 7.30
C GLY A 83 -11.31 -2.91 6.67
N VAL A 84 -12.20 -1.92 6.80
CA VAL A 84 -11.96 -0.55 6.29
C VAL A 84 -10.67 0.04 6.86
N GLY A 85 -10.40 -0.17 8.15
CA GLY A 85 -9.16 0.28 8.79
C GLY A 85 -7.91 -0.29 8.13
N PHE A 86 -7.91 -1.58 7.83
CA PHE A 86 -6.81 -2.23 7.12
C PHE A 86 -6.56 -1.59 5.74
N VAL A 87 -7.62 -1.38 4.94
CA VAL A 87 -7.51 -0.76 3.61
C VAL A 87 -6.98 0.67 3.70
N LEU A 88 -7.43 1.46 4.69
CA LEU A 88 -6.92 2.81 4.93
C LEU A 88 -5.43 2.82 5.26
N ILE A 89 -4.96 1.88 6.08
CA ILE A 89 -3.54 1.75 6.42
C ILE A 89 -2.72 1.41 5.18
N MET A 90 -3.20 0.48 4.34
CA MET A 90 -2.55 0.18 3.07
C MET A 90 -2.52 1.39 2.13
N GLN A 91 -3.57 2.21 2.12
CA GLN A 91 -3.60 3.46 1.35
C GLN A 91 -2.54 4.47 1.84
N PHE A 92 -2.31 4.59 3.15
CA PHE A 92 -1.20 5.41 3.66
C PHE A 92 0.16 4.92 3.17
N LEU A 93 0.38 3.60 3.14
CA LEU A 93 1.63 3.02 2.65
C LEU A 93 1.83 3.23 1.14
N ILE A 94 0.76 3.23 0.35
CA ILE A 94 0.82 3.60 -1.07
C ILE A 94 1.32 5.05 -1.26
N CYS A 95 1.07 5.95 -0.32
CA CYS A 95 1.55 7.33 -0.41
C CYS A 95 3.06 7.49 -0.17
N PHE A 96 3.80 6.41 0.16
CA PHE A 96 5.25 6.44 0.42
C PHE A 96 6.10 6.52 -0.85
N GLY A 97 5.78 7.45 -1.72
CA GLY A 97 6.51 7.71 -2.97
C GLY A 97 7.81 8.48 -2.79
N PHE A 98 8.60 8.23 -1.71
CA PHE A 98 9.80 9.01 -1.39
C PHE A 98 11.08 8.49 -2.05
N LEU A 99 11.09 7.24 -2.52
CA LEU A 99 12.31 6.55 -2.92
C LEU A 99 12.79 6.90 -4.32
N LEU A 100 11.87 7.16 -5.26
CA LEU A 100 12.23 7.39 -6.66
C LEU A 100 11.67 8.71 -7.19
N PRO A 101 12.39 9.36 -8.13
CA PRO A 101 11.89 10.56 -8.79
C PRO A 101 10.55 10.36 -9.49
N ILE A 102 10.32 9.18 -10.08
CA ILE A 102 9.12 8.87 -10.85
C ILE A 102 7.89 8.54 -9.99
N SER A 103 8.07 8.30 -8.69
CA SER A 103 6.98 7.84 -7.80
C SER A 103 5.91 8.92 -7.55
N ALA A 104 6.23 10.20 -7.77
CA ALA A 104 5.29 11.30 -7.58
C ALA A 104 5.61 12.48 -8.50
N PRO A 105 4.58 13.23 -8.98
CA PRO A 105 4.79 14.37 -9.89
C PRO A 105 5.72 15.45 -9.32
N GLN A 106 5.60 15.74 -8.03
CA GLN A 106 6.47 16.71 -7.34
C GLN A 106 7.94 16.27 -7.33
N ASN A 107 8.21 14.99 -7.22
CA ASN A 107 9.56 14.45 -7.28
C ASN A 107 10.15 14.60 -8.70
N MET A 108 9.33 14.37 -9.72
CA MET A 108 9.74 14.54 -11.12
C MET A 108 10.07 16.00 -11.43
N LEU A 109 9.29 16.96 -10.90
CA LEU A 109 9.57 18.39 -11.03
C LEU A 109 10.91 18.75 -10.38
N ALA A 110 11.13 18.29 -9.14
CA ALA A 110 12.38 18.51 -8.43
C ALA A 110 13.59 17.89 -9.15
N TYR A 111 13.42 16.66 -9.66
CA TYR A 111 14.46 15.98 -10.45
C TYR A 111 14.75 16.71 -11.77
N GLY A 112 13.71 17.23 -12.44
CA GLY A 112 13.82 17.98 -13.71
C GLY A 112 14.61 19.28 -13.59
N THR A 113 14.82 19.84 -12.38
CA THR A 113 15.70 21.00 -12.18
C THR A 113 17.19 20.68 -12.40
N GLY A 114 17.54 19.38 -12.46
CA GLY A 114 18.94 18.94 -12.55
C GLY A 114 19.75 19.05 -11.24
N ALA A 115 19.15 19.61 -10.18
CA ALA A 115 19.82 19.76 -8.87
C ALA A 115 19.85 18.46 -8.06
N LEU A 116 18.97 17.51 -8.39
CA LEU A 116 18.80 16.28 -7.63
C LEU A 116 19.12 15.06 -8.52
N THR A 117 19.89 14.12 -7.98
CA THR A 117 20.18 12.84 -8.64
C THR A 117 19.29 11.73 -8.06
N THR A 118 19.06 10.66 -8.82
CA THR A 118 18.33 9.46 -8.33
C THR A 118 18.95 8.91 -7.06
N GLN A 119 20.28 8.95 -6.96
CA GLN A 119 21.01 8.45 -5.81
C GLN A 119 20.74 9.31 -4.55
N LEU A 120 20.59 10.62 -4.73
CA LEU A 120 20.22 11.52 -3.64
C LEU A 120 18.78 11.27 -3.18
N PHE A 121 17.83 11.04 -4.12
CA PHE A 121 16.46 10.63 -3.78
C PHE A 121 16.42 9.37 -2.93
N LEU A 122 17.13 8.32 -3.32
CA LEU A 122 17.22 7.08 -2.54
C LEU A 122 17.79 7.34 -1.14
N ARG A 123 18.92 8.05 -1.06
CA ARG A 123 19.58 8.32 0.21
C ARG A 123 18.72 9.15 1.18
N THR A 124 17.99 10.13 0.67
CA THR A 124 17.12 10.99 1.48
C THR A 124 15.73 10.40 1.70
N GLY A 125 15.24 9.53 0.80
CA GLY A 125 13.93 8.89 0.87
C GLY A 125 13.87 7.66 1.78
N ILE A 126 14.97 6.92 1.96
CA ILE A 126 15.02 5.73 2.81
C ILE A 126 14.69 6.06 4.29
N PRO A 127 15.33 7.05 4.95
CA PRO A 127 15.03 7.37 6.35
C PRO A 127 13.55 7.70 6.62
N PRO A 128 12.88 8.61 5.88
CA PRO A 128 11.47 8.89 6.11
C PRO A 128 10.55 7.70 5.77
N THR A 129 10.92 6.85 4.79
CA THR A 129 10.17 5.64 4.50
C THR A 129 10.21 4.66 5.67
N ILE A 130 11.39 4.41 6.23
CA ILE A 130 11.55 3.53 7.40
C ILE A 130 10.85 4.12 8.62
N ALA A 131 11.06 5.40 8.91
CA ALA A 131 10.44 6.07 10.05
C ALA A 131 8.90 6.06 9.95
N GLY A 132 8.35 6.39 8.78
CA GLY A 132 6.91 6.37 8.55
C GLY A 132 6.33 4.96 8.64
N TYR A 133 7.02 3.97 8.10
CA TYR A 133 6.59 2.58 8.21
C TYR A 133 6.56 2.09 9.66
N LEU A 134 7.59 2.38 10.44
CA LEU A 134 7.64 2.05 11.87
C LEU A 134 6.54 2.76 12.67
N LEU A 135 6.24 4.03 12.34
CA LEU A 135 5.13 4.77 12.95
C LEU A 135 3.78 4.14 12.61
N ILE A 136 3.57 3.70 11.37
CA ILE A 136 2.34 2.98 10.99
C ILE A 136 2.19 1.69 11.80
N LEU A 137 3.25 0.89 11.94
CA LEU A 137 3.22 -0.31 12.76
C LEU A 137 2.97 0.00 14.24
N LEU A 138 3.58 1.05 14.78
CA LEU A 138 3.35 1.49 16.15
C LEU A 138 1.89 1.91 16.37
N PHE A 139 1.32 2.71 15.47
CA PHE A 139 -0.09 3.10 15.55
C PHE A 139 -1.03 1.92 15.34
N SER A 140 -0.70 0.98 14.47
CA SER A 140 -1.46 -0.27 14.29
C SER A 140 -1.46 -1.13 15.55
N ALA A 141 -0.38 -1.11 16.33
CA ALA A 141 -0.26 -1.86 17.57
C ALA A 141 -0.90 -1.16 18.79
N THR A 142 -1.18 0.14 18.72
CA THR A 142 -1.61 0.96 19.87
C THR A 142 -2.86 1.74 19.57
N TYR A 143 -2.72 2.90 18.95
CA TYR A 143 -3.79 3.89 18.81
C TYR A 143 -4.96 3.40 17.97
N TRP A 144 -4.70 2.75 16.83
CA TRP A 144 -5.76 2.30 15.91
C TRP A 144 -6.56 1.13 16.47
N GLN A 145 -5.95 0.28 17.31
CA GLN A 145 -6.71 -0.72 18.09
C GLN A 145 -7.57 -0.05 19.16
N TRP A 146 -7.04 0.96 19.85
CA TRP A 146 -7.78 1.67 20.91
C TRP A 146 -9.01 2.40 20.40
N ILE A 147 -8.97 2.96 19.19
CA ILE A 147 -10.13 3.63 18.55
C ILE A 147 -11.06 2.66 17.79
N GLY A 148 -10.77 1.35 17.79
CA GLY A 148 -11.57 0.34 17.10
C GLY A 148 -11.45 0.36 15.56
N LEU A 149 -10.33 0.85 15.03
CA LEU A 149 -10.06 0.84 13.59
C LEU A 149 -9.45 -0.50 13.13
N LEU A 150 -8.77 -1.22 14.03
CA LEU A 150 -8.16 -2.55 13.85
C LEU A 150 -8.56 -3.50 14.97
#